data_0e04eacb727711db886ef06808d5bb1d
#
_entry.id   0e04eacb727711db886ef06808d5bb1d
#
_cell.length_a   1.000
_cell.length_b   1.000
_cell.length_c   1.000
_cell.angle_alpha   90.00
_cell.angle_beta   90.00
_cell.angle_gamma   90.00
#
_symmetry.space_group_name_H-M   'P 1'
#
loop_
_entity.id
_entity.type
_entity.pdbx_description
1 polymer ?
#
loop_
_entity_poly.entity_id
_entity_poly.type
_entity_poly.pdbx_seq_one_letter_code
_entity_poly.pdbx_strand_id
1 'polypeptide(L)'
;MTGPRFGRIGEGAAAPVGGESFAELAAAGGARVERIASRAVTQGDWYDQPHTEFVLLLAGAARLGFADGTERALAAGDWAVLPAGCRHRVAWTDPAVETLWLAVHLPPG
;
A
#
# COMPACT_ATOMS: atom_id res chain seq x y z
N MET A 1 26.09 9.08 12.45
CA MET A 1 25.96 8.39 11.15
C MET A 1 25.38 7.00 11.36
N THR A 2 24.46 6.61 10.55
CA THR A 2 23.85 5.29 10.63
C THR A 2 24.42 4.38 9.55
N GLY A 3 24.74 3.14 9.92
CA GLY A 3 25.11 2.12 8.96
C GLY A 3 23.89 1.55 8.23
N PRO A 4 24.09 0.54 7.38
CA PRO A 4 22.99 -0.09 6.69
C PRO A 4 22.04 -0.78 7.66
N ARG A 5 20.76 -0.82 7.29
CA ARG A 5 19.71 -1.50 8.05
C ARG A 5 19.14 -2.62 7.21
N PHE A 6 18.75 -3.71 7.88
CA PHE A 6 18.19 -4.89 7.23
C PHE A 6 16.90 -5.27 7.92
N GLY A 7 16.00 -5.86 7.18
CA GLY A 7 14.76 -6.39 7.71
C GLY A 7 14.15 -7.41 6.76
N ARG A 8 13.02 -7.96 7.15
CA ARG A 8 12.27 -8.91 6.35
C ARG A 8 10.87 -8.36 6.15
N ILE A 9 10.45 -8.20 4.90
CA ILE A 9 9.19 -7.53 4.60
C ILE A 9 7.97 -8.24 5.18
N GLY A 10 8.03 -9.56 5.31
CA GLY A 10 6.95 -10.34 5.92
C GLY A 10 6.86 -10.20 7.44
N GLU A 11 7.86 -9.62 8.09
CA GLU A 11 7.89 -9.40 9.53
C GLU A 11 7.55 -7.95 9.85
N GLY A 12 6.59 -7.75 10.75
CA GLY A 12 6.16 -6.43 11.15
C GLY A 12 4.82 -6.49 11.84
N ALA A 13 4.25 -5.33 12.13
CA ALA A 13 2.95 -5.25 12.79
C ALA A 13 1.86 -5.85 11.90
N ALA A 14 1.05 -6.73 12.49
CA ALA A 14 -0.11 -7.29 11.82
C ALA A 14 -1.18 -6.22 11.63
N ALA A 15 -1.97 -6.34 10.57
CA ALA A 15 -3.12 -5.50 10.37
C ALA A 15 -4.28 -5.93 11.30
N PRO A 16 -5.04 -4.98 11.82
CA PRO A 16 -6.29 -5.33 12.48
C PRO A 16 -7.29 -5.87 11.47
N VAL A 17 -8.20 -6.73 11.90
CA VAL A 17 -9.25 -7.25 11.02
C VAL A 17 -10.10 -6.07 10.50
N GLY A 18 -10.27 -6.00 9.20
CA GLY A 18 -10.99 -4.91 8.54
C GLY A 18 -10.16 -3.64 8.34
N GLY A 19 -8.86 -3.68 8.66
CA GLY A 19 -8.02 -2.50 8.61
C GLY A 19 -6.63 -2.76 8.08
N GLU A 20 -5.75 -1.80 8.31
CA GLU A 20 -4.38 -1.80 7.81
C GLU A 20 -3.39 -1.35 8.87
N SER A 21 -2.15 -1.83 8.75
CA SER A 21 -1.00 -1.32 9.51
C SER A 21 0.02 -0.75 8.53
N PHE A 22 0.72 0.30 8.96
CA PHE A 22 1.68 1.04 8.14
C PHE A 22 3.00 1.15 8.90
N ALA A 23 4.11 0.94 8.19
CA ALA A 23 5.45 1.11 8.77
C ALA A 23 6.39 1.71 7.74
N GLU A 24 7.01 2.84 8.08
CA GLU A 24 8.01 3.45 7.23
C GLU A 24 9.30 2.64 7.31
N LEU A 25 9.81 2.22 6.16
CA LEU A 25 11.05 1.44 6.07
C LEU A 25 12.25 2.34 5.78
N ALA A 26 12.05 3.38 4.98
CA ALA A 26 13.11 4.30 4.59
C ALA A 26 12.52 5.61 4.10
N ALA A 27 13.28 6.70 4.23
CA ALA A 27 12.90 7.99 3.68
C ALA A 27 14.17 8.76 3.32
N ALA A 28 14.18 9.35 2.13
CA ALA A 28 15.28 10.20 1.67
C ALA A 28 14.81 11.02 0.47
N GLY A 29 15.30 12.25 0.36
CA GLY A 29 15.03 13.11 -0.80
C GLY A 29 13.55 13.41 -1.02
N GLY A 30 12.73 13.37 0.03
CA GLY A 30 11.29 13.56 -0.08
C GLY A 30 10.53 12.29 -0.44
N ALA A 31 11.21 11.20 -0.77
CA ALA A 31 10.59 9.91 -1.02
C ALA A 31 10.47 9.10 0.28
N ARG A 32 9.45 8.25 0.38
CA ARG A 32 9.25 7.33 1.51
C ARG A 32 8.95 5.94 0.98
N VAL A 33 9.52 4.94 1.63
CA VAL A 33 9.23 3.52 1.39
C VAL A 33 8.47 2.99 2.58
N GLU A 34 7.32 2.38 2.33
CA GLU A 34 6.38 2.00 3.38
C GLU A 34 5.94 0.55 3.19
N ARG A 35 5.95 -0.20 4.29
CA ARG A 35 5.31 -1.51 4.36
C ARG A 35 3.86 -1.30 4.78
N ILE A 36 2.94 -1.92 4.06
CA ILE A 36 1.51 -1.90 4.40
C ILE A 36 1.03 -3.34 4.54
N ALA A 37 0.35 -3.64 5.62
CA ALA A 37 -0.36 -4.89 5.80
C ALA A 37 -1.86 -4.61 5.87
N SER A 38 -2.67 -5.38 5.15
CA SER A 38 -4.13 -5.25 5.12
C SER A 38 -4.76 -6.57 5.48
N ARG A 39 -5.88 -6.55 6.19
CA ARG A 39 -6.60 -7.79 6.53
C ARG A 39 -8.09 -7.60 6.44
N ALA A 40 -8.73 -8.40 5.57
CA ALA A 40 -10.19 -8.41 5.41
C ALA A 40 -10.78 -7.01 5.24
N VAL A 41 -10.11 -6.16 4.47
CA VAL A 41 -10.60 -4.80 4.20
C VAL A 41 -11.79 -4.87 3.26
N THR A 42 -12.83 -4.12 3.58
CA THR A 42 -13.97 -3.89 2.70
C THR A 42 -14.23 -2.38 2.67
N GLN A 43 -14.23 -1.78 1.48
CA GLN A 43 -14.52 -0.37 1.30
C GLN A 43 -13.70 0.52 2.25
N GLY A 44 -12.37 0.42 2.15
CA GLY A 44 -11.45 1.19 2.97
C GLY A 44 -11.56 2.70 2.72
N ASP A 45 -10.79 3.46 3.50
CA ASP A 45 -10.81 4.92 3.41
C ASP A 45 -10.32 5.41 2.04
N TRP A 46 -10.88 6.54 1.59
CA TRP A 46 -10.42 7.19 0.39
C TRP A 46 -9.14 7.96 0.63
N TYR A 47 -8.21 7.86 -0.34
CA TYR A 47 -6.97 8.62 -0.36
C TYR A 47 -6.95 9.54 -1.59
N ASP A 48 -6.53 10.78 -1.37
CA ASP A 48 -6.32 11.76 -2.42
C ASP A 48 -5.05 12.52 -2.06
N GLN A 49 -3.93 12.09 -2.62
CA GLN A 49 -2.61 12.53 -2.21
C GLN A 49 -2.03 13.51 -3.23
N PRO A 50 -1.29 14.54 -2.77
CA PRO A 50 -0.66 15.50 -3.67
C PRO A 50 0.63 14.98 -4.33
N HIS A 51 0.95 13.71 -4.16
CA HIS A 51 2.16 13.07 -4.69
C HIS A 51 1.80 11.77 -5.39
N THR A 52 2.72 11.30 -6.23
CA THR A 52 2.60 9.99 -6.89
C THR A 52 2.99 8.87 -5.94
N GLU A 53 2.23 7.79 -5.97
CA GLU A 53 2.51 6.59 -5.18
C GLU A 53 2.67 5.39 -6.12
N PHE A 54 3.74 4.64 -5.91
CA PHE A 54 3.94 3.32 -6.51
C PHE A 54 3.56 2.28 -5.48
N VAL A 55 2.72 1.30 -5.84
CA VAL A 55 2.37 0.18 -4.95
C VAL A 55 2.66 -1.14 -5.64
N LEU A 56 3.21 -2.07 -4.86
CA LEU A 56 3.48 -3.44 -5.28
C LEU A 56 2.82 -4.38 -4.29
N LEU A 57 1.94 -5.26 -4.79
CA LEU A 57 1.32 -6.28 -3.96
C LEU A 57 2.25 -7.47 -3.87
N LEU A 58 2.73 -7.79 -2.67
CA LEU A 58 3.72 -8.83 -2.42
C LEU A 58 3.10 -10.18 -2.07
N ALA A 59 1.96 -10.15 -1.35
CA ALA A 59 1.27 -11.35 -0.90
C ALA A 59 -0.20 -11.04 -0.71
N GLY A 60 -1.06 -12.03 -0.85
CA GLY A 60 -2.49 -11.86 -0.72
C GLY A 60 -3.15 -11.46 -2.03
N ALA A 61 -4.28 -10.79 -1.94
CA ALA A 61 -5.05 -10.31 -3.07
C ALA A 61 -5.87 -9.08 -2.67
N ALA A 62 -6.07 -8.16 -3.60
CA ALA A 62 -6.78 -6.92 -3.32
C ALA A 62 -7.52 -6.39 -4.54
N ARG A 63 -8.40 -5.42 -4.30
CA ARG A 63 -8.99 -4.57 -5.33
C ARG A 63 -8.81 -3.13 -4.93
N LEU A 64 -8.33 -2.33 -5.87
CA LEU A 64 -8.30 -0.88 -5.72
C LEU A 64 -9.57 -0.30 -6.35
N GLY A 65 -10.20 0.62 -5.64
CA GLY A 65 -11.37 1.35 -6.13
C GLY A 65 -11.01 2.79 -6.45
N PHE A 66 -11.69 3.36 -7.46
CA PHE A 66 -11.42 4.71 -7.95
C PHE A 66 -12.67 5.58 -7.92
N ALA A 67 -12.48 6.90 -8.00
CA ALA A 67 -13.57 7.85 -7.88
C ALA A 67 -14.65 7.71 -8.95
N ASP A 68 -14.29 7.18 -10.13
CA ASP A 68 -15.24 6.93 -11.23
C ASP A 68 -16.08 5.66 -11.03
N GLY A 69 -15.90 4.96 -9.91
CA GLY A 69 -16.61 3.73 -9.60
C GLY A 69 -15.97 2.46 -10.13
N THR A 70 -14.87 2.56 -10.87
CA THR A 70 -14.16 1.38 -11.36
C THR A 70 -13.33 0.75 -10.26
N GLU A 71 -13.09 -0.57 -10.39
CA GLU A 71 -12.20 -1.32 -9.51
C GLU A 71 -11.21 -2.11 -10.33
N ARG A 72 -10.00 -2.28 -9.80
CA ARG A 72 -8.97 -3.10 -10.42
C ARG A 72 -8.49 -4.14 -9.44
N ALA A 73 -8.58 -5.42 -9.82
CA ALA A 73 -8.05 -6.53 -9.04
C ALA A 73 -6.53 -6.62 -9.18
N LEU A 74 -5.86 -6.88 -8.07
CA LEU A 74 -4.41 -7.10 -8.00
C LEU A 74 -4.11 -8.42 -7.32
N ALA A 75 -3.18 -9.16 -7.89
CA ALA A 75 -2.62 -10.38 -7.33
C ALA A 75 -1.15 -10.14 -6.97
N ALA A 76 -0.56 -11.07 -6.21
CA ALA A 76 0.85 -10.97 -5.83
C ALA A 76 1.75 -10.79 -7.06
N GLY A 77 2.62 -9.80 -7.02
CA GLY A 77 3.49 -9.41 -8.12
C GLY A 77 2.93 -8.29 -9.00
N ASP A 78 1.66 -7.93 -8.86
CA ASP A 78 1.09 -6.80 -9.59
C ASP A 78 1.48 -5.48 -8.93
N TRP A 79 1.65 -4.46 -9.74
CA TRP A 79 1.98 -3.12 -9.27
C TRP A 79 1.09 -2.07 -9.95
N ALA A 80 1.02 -0.92 -9.34
CA ALA A 80 0.30 0.22 -9.88
C ALA A 80 1.05 1.51 -9.59
N VAL A 81 0.93 2.47 -10.48
CA VAL A 81 1.35 3.86 -10.25
C VAL A 81 0.09 4.70 -10.12
N LEU A 82 -0.06 5.31 -8.95
CA LEU A 82 -1.20 6.17 -8.64
C LEU A 82 -0.71 7.61 -8.68
N PRO A 83 -1.01 8.36 -9.75
CA PRO A 83 -0.50 9.73 -9.87
C PRO A 83 -1.09 10.65 -8.81
N ALA A 84 -0.44 11.79 -8.59
CA ALA A 84 -0.93 12.82 -7.69
C ALA A 84 -2.38 13.19 -8.06
N GLY A 85 -3.24 13.32 -7.04
CA GLY A 85 -4.65 13.66 -7.24
C GLY A 85 -5.53 12.49 -7.68
N CYS A 86 -4.96 11.29 -7.83
CA CYS A 86 -5.74 10.09 -8.12
C CYS A 86 -6.45 9.61 -6.87
N ARG A 87 -7.74 9.89 -6.76
CA ARG A 87 -8.53 9.45 -5.61
C ARG A 87 -8.81 7.96 -5.71
N HIS A 88 -8.37 7.23 -4.69
CA HIS A 88 -8.44 5.77 -4.67
C HIS A 88 -8.64 5.24 -3.26
N ARG A 89 -9.02 3.96 -3.19
CA ARG A 89 -9.11 3.24 -1.91
C ARG A 89 -8.84 1.76 -2.12
N VAL A 90 -8.50 1.06 -1.03
CA VAL A 90 -8.54 -0.39 -1.00
C VAL A 90 -9.99 -0.80 -0.84
N ALA A 91 -10.59 -1.26 -1.92
CA ALA A 91 -12.00 -1.65 -1.91
C ALA A 91 -12.21 -3.02 -1.27
N TRP A 92 -11.22 -3.90 -1.38
CA TRP A 92 -11.30 -5.26 -0.86
C TRP A 92 -9.90 -5.86 -0.69
N THR A 93 -9.71 -6.66 0.34
CA THR A 93 -8.56 -7.57 0.46
C THR A 93 -9.07 -8.94 0.92
N ASP A 94 -8.28 -9.98 0.60
CA ASP A 94 -8.63 -11.36 0.93
C ASP A 94 -8.86 -11.52 2.44
N PRO A 95 -10.05 -12.00 2.87
CA PRO A 95 -10.33 -12.17 4.29
C PRO A 95 -9.60 -13.36 4.94
N ALA A 96 -9.08 -14.28 4.13
CA ALA A 96 -8.44 -15.50 4.65
C ALA A 96 -6.98 -15.30 5.03
N VAL A 97 -6.29 -14.34 4.40
CA VAL A 97 -4.86 -14.09 4.61
C VAL A 97 -4.58 -12.60 4.72
N GLU A 98 -3.45 -12.27 5.31
CA GLU A 98 -2.97 -10.90 5.32
C GLU A 98 -2.44 -10.53 3.94
N THR A 99 -2.83 -9.38 3.43
CA THR A 99 -2.32 -8.82 2.18
C THR A 99 -1.16 -7.88 2.51
N LEU A 100 -0.05 -8.04 1.83
CA LEU A 100 1.18 -7.33 2.09
C LEU A 100 1.58 -6.50 0.89
N TRP A 101 1.87 -5.23 1.13
CA TRP A 101 2.21 -4.26 0.08
C TRP A 101 3.53 -3.56 0.38
N LEU A 102 4.22 -3.20 -0.68
CA LEU A 102 5.29 -2.21 -0.62
C LEU A 102 4.79 -0.96 -1.35
N ALA A 103 4.80 0.16 -0.67
CA ALA A 103 4.43 1.45 -1.23
C ALA A 103 5.64 2.37 -1.27
N VAL A 104 5.82 3.08 -2.38
CA VAL A 104 6.84 4.11 -2.52
C VAL A 104 6.13 5.41 -2.82
N HIS A 105 6.22 6.36 -1.89
CA HIS A 105 5.69 7.70 -2.05
C HIS A 105 6.77 8.57 -2.65
N LEU A 106 6.54 9.04 -3.87
CA LEU A 106 7.51 9.84 -4.61
C LEU A 106 7.33 11.32 -4.29
N PRO A 107 8.41 12.10 -4.25
CA PRO A 107 8.27 13.53 -4.01
C PRO A 107 7.50 14.20 -5.13
N PRO A 108 6.79 15.31 -4.84
CA PRO A 108 6.15 16.12 -5.89
C PRO A 108 7.24 16.60 -6.85
N GLY A 109 7.00 16.40 -8.13
CA GLY A 109 7.98 16.74 -9.17
C GLY A 109 7.57 17.90 -10.04
#